data_4a08d49642eb75e61bbfcf9c022f7b9f
#
_entry.id   4a08d49642eb75e61bbfcf9c022f7b9f
#
_cell.length_a   1.000
_cell.length_b   1.000
_cell.length_c   1.000
_cell.angle_alpha   90.00
_cell.angle_beta   90.00
_cell.angle_gamma   90.00
#
_symmetry.space_group_name_H-M   'P 1'
#
loop_
_entity.id
_entity.type
_entity.pdbx_description
1 polymer ?
#
loop_
_entity_poly.entity_id
_entity_poly.type
_entity_poly.pdbx_seq_one_letter_code
_entity_poly.pdbx_strand_id
1 'polypeptide(L)'
;KKKVIKLNGSPYDRIIEHIGKLPLVLSTPYDSDLIRETSEVRRKWIDGCIAQYSQEYLADLMVYNRILSQRNALLKSMEGHLNGSNSSLLDTYDNQLITMSKSLSQVRADFVNMFIPFLSANEGLIVFERETCSMTYQSQVLAVDFERTFLESRKKDLVTQRTNVGSHKD
;
A
#
# COMPACT_ATOMS: atom_id res chain seq x y z
N LYS A 1 -19.74 -15.04 -12.44
CA LYS A 1 -20.75 -14.96 -11.35
C LYS A 1 -20.41 -13.78 -10.48
N LYS A 2 -21.38 -12.87 -10.21
CA LYS A 2 -21.20 -11.72 -9.29
C LYS A 2 -21.27 -12.25 -7.85
N LYS A 3 -20.24 -11.97 -7.03
CA LYS A 3 -20.27 -12.25 -5.59
C LYS A 3 -21.16 -11.22 -4.90
N VAL A 4 -22.08 -11.66 -4.04
CA VAL A 4 -22.94 -10.79 -3.22
C VAL A 4 -22.71 -11.19 -1.77
N ILE A 5 -22.34 -10.22 -0.94
CA ILE A 5 -22.19 -10.39 0.51
C ILE A 5 -23.41 -9.73 1.15
N LYS A 6 -23.99 -10.40 2.14
CA LYS A 6 -25.17 -9.93 2.89
C LYS A 6 -24.87 -9.87 4.37
N LEU A 7 -25.39 -8.87 5.05
CA LEU A 7 -25.42 -8.77 6.52
C LEU A 7 -26.89 -8.78 6.95
N ASN A 8 -27.25 -9.72 7.82
CA ASN A 8 -28.64 -9.90 8.32
C ASN A 8 -29.69 -9.97 7.17
N GLY A 9 -29.33 -10.64 6.05
CA GLY A 9 -30.20 -10.79 4.89
C GLY A 9 -30.16 -9.64 3.87
N SER A 10 -29.63 -8.47 4.22
CA SER A 10 -29.50 -7.32 3.34
C SER A 10 -28.13 -7.30 2.63
N PRO A 11 -28.09 -7.14 1.29
CA PRO A 11 -26.81 -7.04 0.59
C PRO A 11 -26.12 -5.72 0.91
N TYR A 12 -24.79 -5.74 0.95
CA TYR A 12 -24.01 -4.51 0.96
C TYR A 12 -24.06 -3.83 -0.41
N ASP A 13 -24.12 -2.51 -0.44
CA ASP A 13 -23.97 -1.73 -1.67
C ASP A 13 -22.56 -1.88 -2.23
N ARG A 14 -21.59 -1.89 -1.36
CA ARG A 14 -20.16 -2.07 -1.69
C ARG A 14 -19.54 -3.15 -0.79
N ILE A 15 -18.85 -4.12 -1.40
CA ILE A 15 -18.20 -5.24 -0.67
C ILE A 15 -17.20 -4.74 0.38
N ILE A 16 -16.58 -3.58 0.15
CA ILE A 16 -15.64 -2.95 1.06
C ILE A 16 -16.24 -2.68 2.46
N GLU A 17 -17.56 -2.45 2.55
CA GLU A 17 -18.24 -2.17 3.81
C GLU A 17 -18.29 -3.38 4.75
N HIS A 18 -18.01 -4.57 4.20
CA HIS A 18 -17.91 -5.80 4.98
C HIS A 18 -16.54 -5.99 5.65
N ILE A 19 -15.48 -5.40 5.08
CA ILE A 19 -14.13 -5.54 5.59
C ILE A 19 -14.05 -4.91 6.99
N GLY A 20 -13.48 -5.63 7.96
CA GLY A 20 -13.39 -5.19 9.35
C GLY A 20 -14.64 -5.44 10.22
N LYS A 21 -15.78 -5.81 9.65
CA LYS A 21 -16.98 -6.16 10.46
C LYS A 21 -16.79 -7.47 11.23
N LEU A 22 -16.06 -8.40 10.66
CA LEU A 22 -15.70 -9.68 11.26
C LEU A 22 -14.19 -9.86 11.06
N PRO A 23 -13.34 -9.41 11.99
CA PRO A 23 -11.91 -9.61 11.87
C PRO A 23 -11.59 -11.10 11.87
N LEU A 24 -10.78 -11.52 10.92
CA LEU A 24 -10.41 -12.91 10.73
C LEU A 24 -8.90 -13.02 10.54
N VAL A 25 -8.30 -13.97 11.22
CA VAL A 25 -6.92 -14.40 10.98
C VAL A 25 -6.99 -15.81 10.36
N LEU A 26 -6.35 -15.97 9.21
CA LEU A 26 -6.18 -17.25 8.54
C LEU A 26 -4.70 -17.59 8.53
N SER A 27 -4.32 -18.73 9.11
CA SER A 27 -2.96 -19.24 9.02
C SER A 27 -2.90 -20.36 7.98
N THR A 28 -1.91 -20.28 7.11
CA THR A 28 -1.70 -21.21 6.01
C THR A 28 -0.21 -21.59 5.88
N PRO A 29 0.13 -22.72 5.24
CA PRO A 29 1.52 -23.06 4.93
C PRO A 29 2.24 -22.01 4.07
N TYR A 30 1.49 -21.15 3.37
CA TYR A 30 2.03 -20.08 2.52
C TYR A 30 2.41 -18.82 3.30
N ASP A 31 2.18 -18.74 4.60
CA ASP A 31 2.54 -17.58 5.41
C ASP A 31 4.06 -17.35 5.48
N SER A 32 4.86 -18.40 5.21
CA SER A 32 6.30 -18.29 4.98
C SER A 32 6.67 -17.35 3.81
N ASP A 33 5.73 -17.08 2.91
CA ASP A 33 5.93 -16.17 1.79
C ASP A 33 6.15 -14.71 2.25
N LEU A 34 5.69 -14.34 3.44
CA LEU A 34 6.00 -13.04 4.04
C LEU A 34 7.52 -12.81 4.18
N ILE A 35 8.27 -13.88 4.40
CA ILE A 35 9.74 -13.83 4.56
C ILE A 35 10.45 -14.07 3.21
N ARG A 36 9.95 -15.02 2.42
CA ARG A 36 10.62 -15.49 1.20
C ARG A 36 10.35 -14.63 -0.02
N GLU A 37 9.16 -14.04 -0.09
CA GLU A 37 8.69 -13.30 -1.26
C GLU A 37 9.07 -11.81 -1.19
N THR A 38 8.64 -11.09 -2.21
CA THR A 38 8.96 -9.67 -2.41
C THR A 38 8.30 -8.76 -1.38
N SER A 39 8.76 -7.51 -1.31
CA SER A 39 8.15 -6.46 -0.50
C SER A 39 6.67 -6.22 -0.83
N GLU A 40 6.21 -6.57 -2.04
CA GLU A 40 4.79 -6.48 -2.41
C GLU A 40 3.90 -7.38 -1.55
N VAL A 41 4.35 -8.61 -1.24
CA VAL A 41 3.61 -9.54 -0.37
C VAL A 41 3.51 -8.98 1.04
N ARG A 42 4.61 -8.46 1.57
CA ARG A 42 4.64 -7.83 2.90
C ARG A 42 3.74 -6.60 2.98
N ARG A 43 3.75 -5.74 1.95
CA ARG A 43 2.82 -4.59 1.88
C ARG A 43 1.36 -5.01 1.87
N LYS A 44 1.01 -6.00 1.04
CA LYS A 44 -0.36 -6.53 0.99
C LYS A 44 -0.81 -7.09 2.33
N TRP A 45 0.08 -7.74 3.06
CA TRP A 45 -0.22 -8.23 4.40
C TRP A 45 -0.47 -7.09 5.38
N ILE A 46 0.42 -6.09 5.45
CA ILE A 46 0.25 -4.90 6.30
C ILE A 46 -1.06 -4.18 5.94
N ASP A 47 -1.29 -3.92 4.65
CA ASP A 47 -2.50 -3.26 4.17
C ASP A 47 -3.76 -4.03 4.56
N GLY A 48 -3.71 -5.37 4.47
CA GLY A 48 -4.80 -6.24 4.89
C GLY A 48 -5.07 -6.19 6.39
N CYS A 49 -4.03 -6.14 7.22
CA CYS A 49 -4.17 -5.98 8.67
C CYS A 49 -4.80 -4.62 9.02
N ILE A 50 -4.27 -3.53 8.48
CA ILE A 50 -4.77 -2.18 8.75
C ILE A 50 -6.21 -2.02 8.28
N ALA A 51 -6.55 -2.55 7.10
CA ALA A 51 -7.90 -2.47 6.54
C ALA A 51 -8.97 -3.15 7.40
N GLN A 52 -8.61 -4.08 8.29
CA GLN A 52 -9.58 -4.72 9.18
C GLN A 52 -10.06 -3.81 10.31
N TYR A 53 -9.30 -2.77 10.69
CA TYR A 53 -9.70 -1.85 11.74
C TYR A 53 -9.84 -0.40 11.29
N SER A 54 -9.33 -0.03 10.12
CA SER A 54 -9.42 1.33 9.56
C SER A 54 -10.08 1.33 8.18
N GLN A 55 -11.36 1.69 8.15
CA GLN A 55 -12.10 1.89 6.89
C GLN A 55 -11.59 3.11 6.11
N GLU A 56 -11.09 4.13 6.80
CA GLU A 56 -10.50 5.31 6.20
C GLU A 56 -9.23 4.93 5.42
N TYR A 57 -8.31 4.19 6.06
CA TYR A 57 -7.12 3.69 5.40
C TYR A 57 -7.44 2.88 4.15
N LEU A 58 -8.44 1.99 4.25
CA LEU A 58 -8.84 1.16 3.12
C LEU A 58 -9.40 2.01 1.97
N ALA A 59 -10.19 3.04 2.28
CA ALA A 59 -10.70 3.98 1.29
C ALA A 59 -9.56 4.74 0.60
N ASP A 60 -8.61 5.26 1.37
CA ASP A 60 -7.44 5.97 0.87
C ASP A 60 -6.55 5.08 0.00
N LEU A 61 -6.31 3.83 0.41
CA LEU A 61 -5.54 2.86 -0.37
C LEU A 61 -6.21 2.57 -1.73
N MET A 62 -7.54 2.47 -1.75
CA MET A 62 -8.27 2.28 -3.01
C MET A 62 -8.18 3.49 -3.92
N VAL A 63 -8.32 4.70 -3.37
CA VAL A 63 -8.17 5.94 -4.13
C VAL A 63 -6.76 6.07 -4.68
N TYR A 64 -5.74 5.81 -3.85
CA TYR A 64 -4.34 5.80 -4.26
C TYR A 64 -4.09 4.85 -5.44
N ASN A 65 -4.54 3.60 -5.33
CA ASN A 65 -4.35 2.61 -6.38
C ASN A 65 -5.05 2.98 -7.69
N ARG A 66 -6.22 3.63 -7.61
CA ARG A 66 -6.93 4.15 -8.78
C ARG A 66 -6.13 5.26 -9.45
N ILE A 67 -5.65 6.24 -8.69
CA ILE A 67 -4.86 7.36 -9.22
C ILE A 67 -3.55 6.84 -9.83
N LEU A 68 -2.87 5.90 -9.16
CA LEU A 68 -1.67 5.25 -9.66
C LEU A 68 -1.91 4.56 -11.01
N SER A 69 -3.03 3.85 -11.13
CA SER A 69 -3.43 3.19 -12.38
C SER A 69 -3.71 4.21 -13.49
N GLN A 70 -4.40 5.31 -13.19
CA GLN A 70 -4.72 6.39 -14.14
C GLN A 70 -3.43 7.09 -14.59
N ARG A 71 -2.53 7.42 -13.65
CA ARG A 71 -1.22 8.00 -13.98
C ARG A 71 -0.40 7.09 -14.88
N ASN A 72 -0.35 5.79 -14.57
CA ASN A 72 0.38 4.82 -15.40
C ASN A 72 -0.26 4.66 -16.79
N ALA A 73 -1.58 4.74 -16.91
CA ALA A 73 -2.26 4.74 -18.21
C ALA A 73 -1.91 6.00 -19.02
N LEU A 74 -1.86 7.17 -18.36
CA LEU A 74 -1.44 8.41 -18.99
C LEU A 74 0.02 8.32 -19.48
N LEU A 75 0.96 7.84 -18.64
CA LEU A 75 2.36 7.66 -19.03
C LEU A 75 2.53 6.75 -20.25
N LYS A 76 1.73 5.68 -20.34
CA LYS A 76 1.71 4.80 -21.52
C LYS A 76 1.21 5.50 -22.77
N SER A 77 0.15 6.33 -22.66
CA SER A 77 -0.43 7.04 -23.79
C SER A 77 0.46 8.17 -24.32
N MET A 78 1.41 8.63 -23.53
CA MET A 78 2.35 9.70 -23.91
C MET A 78 3.48 9.23 -24.81
N GLU A 79 3.75 7.92 -24.89
CA GLU A 79 4.85 7.34 -25.68
C GLU A 79 6.22 8.04 -25.47
N GLY A 80 6.45 8.53 -24.26
CA GLY A 80 7.66 9.28 -23.90
C GLY A 80 7.63 10.79 -24.22
N HIS A 81 6.55 11.30 -24.81
CA HIS A 81 6.42 12.72 -25.19
C HIS A 81 5.48 13.48 -24.28
N LEU A 82 5.96 14.59 -23.69
CA LEU A 82 5.16 15.54 -22.94
C LEU A 82 4.59 16.60 -23.90
N ASN A 83 3.27 16.77 -23.89
CA ASN A 83 2.60 17.94 -24.45
C ASN A 83 1.95 18.75 -23.31
N GLY A 84 1.56 19.99 -23.58
CA GLY A 84 1.10 20.91 -22.52
C GLY A 84 -0.09 20.41 -21.71
N SER A 85 -1.10 19.79 -22.35
CA SER A 85 -2.29 19.30 -21.64
C SER A 85 -1.99 18.03 -20.82
N ASN A 86 -1.16 17.14 -21.33
CA ASN A 86 -0.75 15.93 -20.61
C ASN A 86 0.16 16.26 -19.42
N SER A 87 0.99 17.31 -19.53
CA SER A 87 1.84 17.77 -18.42
C SER A 87 0.98 18.23 -17.24
N SER A 88 -0.04 19.07 -17.47
CA SER A 88 -0.93 19.56 -16.42
C SER A 88 -1.71 18.43 -15.73
N LEU A 89 -2.16 17.45 -16.51
CA LEU A 89 -2.84 16.28 -15.96
C LEU A 89 -1.89 15.40 -15.13
N LEU A 90 -0.63 15.24 -15.59
CA LEU A 90 0.39 14.53 -14.86
C LEU A 90 0.72 15.24 -13.53
N ASP A 91 0.81 16.59 -13.52
CA ASP A 91 1.00 17.39 -12.29
C ASP A 91 -0.12 17.14 -11.28
N THR A 92 -1.36 17.03 -11.76
CA THR A 92 -2.51 16.76 -10.90
C THR A 92 -2.38 15.38 -10.24
N TYR A 93 -2.06 14.34 -11.02
CA TYR A 93 -1.86 13.00 -10.45
C TYR A 93 -0.66 12.93 -9.50
N ASP A 94 0.43 13.63 -9.82
CA ASP A 94 1.63 13.65 -8.98
C ASP A 94 1.35 14.25 -7.62
N ASN A 95 0.68 15.41 -7.56
CA ASN A 95 0.32 16.06 -6.30
C ASN A 95 -0.57 15.16 -5.42
N GLN A 96 -1.55 14.49 -6.05
CA GLN A 96 -2.41 13.56 -5.35
C GLN A 96 -1.62 12.34 -4.82
N LEU A 97 -0.77 11.73 -5.65
CA LEU A 97 0.03 10.57 -5.25
C LEU A 97 1.06 10.91 -4.17
N ILE A 98 1.70 12.09 -4.22
CA ILE A 98 2.62 12.55 -3.20
C ILE A 98 1.91 12.66 -1.85
N THR A 99 0.77 13.35 -1.81
CA THR A 99 0.00 13.53 -0.57
C THR A 99 -0.47 12.21 0.00
N MET A 100 -1.06 11.37 -0.83
CA MET A 100 -1.58 10.07 -0.39
C MET A 100 -0.48 9.08 -0.03
N SER A 101 0.67 9.11 -0.73
CA SER A 101 1.82 8.28 -0.34
C SER A 101 2.28 8.59 1.07
N LYS A 102 2.42 9.88 1.44
CA LYS A 102 2.83 10.30 2.78
C LYS A 102 1.86 9.77 3.84
N SER A 103 0.55 9.94 3.63
CA SER A 103 -0.47 9.44 4.55
C SER A 103 -0.40 7.92 4.71
N LEU A 104 -0.42 7.16 3.62
CA LEU A 104 -0.40 5.70 3.66
C LEU A 104 0.89 5.15 4.30
N SER A 105 2.05 5.72 3.95
CA SER A 105 3.33 5.25 4.51
C SER A 105 3.47 5.59 5.99
N GLN A 106 2.90 6.71 6.46
CA GLN A 106 2.85 7.04 7.88
C GLN A 106 2.01 6.01 8.66
N VAL A 107 0.80 5.71 8.19
CA VAL A 107 -0.08 4.72 8.83
C VAL A 107 0.56 3.33 8.87
N ARG A 108 1.30 2.93 7.82
CA ARG A 108 2.06 1.67 7.82
C ARG A 108 3.19 1.69 8.84
N ALA A 109 3.93 2.80 8.96
CA ALA A 109 4.97 2.95 9.98
C ALA A 109 4.41 2.84 11.39
N ASP A 110 3.30 3.52 11.65
CA ASP A 110 2.61 3.48 12.94
C ASP A 110 2.11 2.08 13.28
N PHE A 111 1.54 1.36 12.28
CA PHE A 111 1.15 -0.04 12.43
C PHE A 111 2.33 -0.93 12.81
N VAL A 112 3.46 -0.81 12.11
CA VAL A 112 4.65 -1.62 12.40
C VAL A 112 5.17 -1.33 13.81
N ASN A 113 5.25 -0.06 14.21
CA ASN A 113 5.65 0.33 15.57
C ASN A 113 4.72 -0.23 16.64
N MET A 114 3.41 -0.23 16.38
CA MET A 114 2.42 -0.83 17.27
C MET A 114 2.55 -2.37 17.33
N PHE A 115 2.91 -3.02 16.21
CA PHE A 115 2.98 -4.47 16.09
C PHE A 115 4.23 -5.08 16.75
N ILE A 116 5.36 -4.36 16.77
CA ILE A 116 6.63 -4.83 17.31
C ILE A 116 6.52 -5.39 18.75
N PRO A 117 5.86 -4.73 19.72
CA PRO A 117 5.71 -5.26 21.07
C PRO A 117 4.98 -6.62 21.12
N PHE A 118 3.97 -6.80 20.25
CA PHE A 118 3.27 -8.10 20.16
C PHE A 118 4.15 -9.18 19.55
N LEU A 119 4.97 -8.84 18.55
CA LEU A 119 5.93 -9.75 17.96
C LEU A 119 6.92 -10.22 19.03
N SER A 120 7.56 -9.29 19.75
CA SER A 120 8.55 -9.58 20.80
C SER A 120 7.95 -10.37 21.97
N ALA A 121 6.71 -10.08 22.37
CA ALA A 121 6.05 -10.82 23.47
C ALA A 121 5.76 -12.28 23.12
N ASN A 122 5.59 -12.61 21.84
CA ASN A 122 5.29 -13.97 21.38
C ASN A 122 6.51 -14.73 20.80
N GLU A 123 7.63 -14.05 20.67
CA GLU A 123 8.87 -14.61 20.12
C GLU A 123 9.34 -15.85 20.91
N GLY A 124 9.41 -15.77 22.23
CA GLY A 124 9.84 -16.86 23.11
C GLY A 124 8.98 -18.13 23.02
N LEU A 125 7.71 -18.02 22.58
CA LEU A 125 6.82 -19.16 22.37
C LEU A 125 7.17 -19.96 21.11
N ILE A 126 7.82 -19.32 20.13
CA ILE A 126 8.03 -19.90 18.79
C ILE A 126 9.50 -20.32 18.60
N VAL A 127 10.45 -19.57 19.15
CA VAL A 127 11.87 -19.63 18.75
C VAL A 127 12.80 -20.22 19.83
N PHE A 128 12.28 -20.69 20.97
CA PHE A 128 13.07 -21.33 22.03
C PHE A 128 14.35 -20.57 22.44
N GLU A 129 14.28 -19.25 22.56
CA GLU A 129 15.36 -18.34 23.00
C GLU A 129 16.63 -18.32 22.12
N ARG A 130 16.61 -18.91 20.93
CA ARG A 130 17.78 -19.01 20.05
C ARG A 130 17.89 -17.97 18.96
N GLU A 131 16.79 -17.31 18.65
CA GLU A 131 16.70 -16.32 17.56
C GLU A 131 15.84 -15.14 18.01
N THR A 132 16.13 -13.96 17.51
CA THR A 132 15.32 -12.76 17.74
C THR A 132 14.64 -12.32 16.46
N CYS A 133 13.35 -12.03 16.54
CA CYS A 133 12.59 -11.50 15.42
C CYS A 133 12.56 -9.98 15.47
N SER A 134 12.88 -9.34 14.37
CA SER A 134 12.73 -7.88 14.23
C SER A 134 11.93 -7.52 13.01
N MET A 135 11.23 -6.41 13.10
CA MET A 135 10.46 -5.85 11.98
C MET A 135 10.78 -4.37 11.86
N THR A 136 11.08 -3.92 10.65
CA THR A 136 11.37 -2.51 10.37
C THR A 136 10.64 -2.09 9.11
N TYR A 137 9.93 -0.97 9.18
CA TYR A 137 9.33 -0.36 8.01
C TYR A 137 10.31 0.63 7.39
N GLN A 138 10.71 0.36 6.15
CA GLN A 138 11.58 1.24 5.37
C GLN A 138 10.79 1.82 4.21
N SER A 139 10.73 3.14 4.14
CA SER A 139 10.02 3.86 3.10
C SER A 139 10.78 5.11 2.67
N GLN A 140 11.03 5.22 1.38
CA GLN A 140 11.57 6.46 0.80
C GLN A 140 10.55 7.62 0.88
N VAL A 141 9.26 7.32 1.06
CA VAL A 141 8.19 8.31 1.15
C VAL A 141 8.30 9.14 2.42
N LEU A 142 8.85 8.56 3.50
CA LEU A 142 9.02 9.25 4.78
C LEU A 142 10.30 10.09 4.84
N ALA A 143 11.12 10.11 3.77
CA ALA A 143 12.29 10.98 3.68
C ALA A 143 11.86 12.44 3.46
N VAL A 144 12.65 13.37 4.01
CA VAL A 144 12.39 14.83 3.93
C VAL A 144 12.30 15.34 2.49
N ASP A 145 13.06 14.73 1.58
CA ASP A 145 13.15 15.13 0.16
C ASP A 145 12.28 14.27 -0.77
N PHE A 146 11.33 13.49 -0.23
CA PHE A 146 10.49 12.59 -1.01
C PHE A 146 9.78 13.28 -2.18
N GLU A 147 9.20 14.44 -1.95
CA GLU A 147 8.46 15.18 -2.99
C GLU A 147 9.38 15.55 -4.17
N ARG A 148 10.59 16.05 -3.89
CA ARG A 148 11.59 16.31 -4.91
C ARG A 148 11.97 15.03 -5.66
N THR A 149 12.25 13.96 -4.92
CA THR A 149 12.59 12.66 -5.49
C THR A 149 11.50 12.11 -6.40
N PHE A 150 10.24 12.27 -5.99
CA PHE A 150 9.08 11.85 -6.79
C PHE A 150 9.01 12.63 -8.10
N LEU A 151 9.13 13.96 -8.06
CA LEU A 151 9.09 14.81 -9.25
C LEU A 151 10.29 14.57 -10.20
N GLU A 152 11.48 14.38 -9.65
CA GLU A 152 12.68 14.03 -10.43
C GLU A 152 12.54 12.66 -11.13
N SER A 153 11.79 11.74 -10.54
CA SER A 153 11.54 10.41 -11.13
C SER A 153 10.74 10.44 -12.42
N ARG A 154 10.06 11.54 -12.76
CA ARG A 154 9.25 11.68 -13.99
C ARG A 154 10.00 11.31 -15.26
N LYS A 155 11.28 11.68 -15.35
CA LYS A 155 12.11 11.32 -16.53
C LYS A 155 12.18 9.80 -16.71
N LYS A 156 12.38 9.09 -15.62
CA LYS A 156 12.40 7.62 -15.60
C LYS A 156 11.01 7.03 -15.85
N ASP A 157 9.97 7.65 -15.27
CA ASP A 157 8.59 7.22 -15.41
C ASP A 157 8.11 7.28 -16.85
N LEU A 158 8.48 8.34 -17.59
CA LEU A 158 8.20 8.49 -19.02
C LEU A 158 8.85 7.39 -19.85
N VAL A 159 10.10 7.05 -19.56
CA VAL A 159 10.83 5.99 -20.27
C VAL A 159 10.26 4.61 -19.95
N THR A 160 9.96 4.36 -18.66
CA THR A 160 9.47 3.05 -18.20
C THR A 160 7.95 2.90 -18.34
N GLN A 161 7.25 3.98 -18.70
CA GLN A 161 5.78 4.07 -18.81
C GLN A 161 5.04 3.63 -17.53
N ARG A 162 5.68 3.85 -16.36
CA ARG A 162 5.13 3.49 -15.05
C ARG A 162 5.73 4.36 -13.95
N THR A 163 5.00 4.51 -12.87
CA THR A 163 5.45 5.19 -11.66
C THR A 163 6.49 4.34 -10.93
N ASN A 164 7.68 4.91 -10.67
CA ASN A 164 8.80 4.21 -10.05
C ASN A 164 9.01 4.56 -8.57
N VAL A 165 8.37 5.63 -8.08
CA VAL A 165 8.52 6.16 -6.72
C VAL A 165 7.15 6.30 -6.06
N GLY A 166 7.05 6.04 -4.75
CA GLY A 166 5.81 6.15 -3.99
C GLY A 166 5.54 4.93 -3.10
N SER A 167 4.48 4.99 -2.26
CA SER A 167 4.19 3.96 -1.24
C SER A 167 3.88 2.56 -1.79
N HIS A 168 3.69 2.42 -3.09
CA HIS A 168 3.61 1.11 -3.76
C HIS A 168 4.98 0.46 -4.00
N LYS A 169 6.08 1.14 -3.64
CA LYS A 169 7.47 0.65 -3.76
C LYS A 169 8.18 0.41 -2.42
N ASP A 170 7.55 0.79 -1.32
CA ASP A 170 8.09 0.60 0.04
C ASP A 170 8.38 -0.87 0.37
#